data_e47aee693691f31f961f53b0c72af5ad
#
_entry.id   e47aee693691f31f961f53b0c72af5ad
#
_cell.length_a   1.000
_cell.length_b   1.000
_cell.length_c   1.000
_cell.angle_alpha   90.00
_cell.angle_beta   90.00
_cell.angle_gamma   90.00
#
_symmetry.space_group_name_H-M   'P 1'
#
loop_
_entity.id
_entity.type
_entity.pdbx_description
1 polymer ?
#
loop_
_entity_poly.entity_id
_entity_poly.type
_entity_poly.pdbx_seq_one_letter_code
_entity_poly.pdbx_strand_id
1 'polypeptide(L)'
;MFPDLQGSKYCYVNLEAEAVRWSGEHPELFSAGGNPLLDPAVCQRMMDEVHRRYGVVWSHGGYLENRSHLWRGSYLEATGNFLHLGVDCTVPQSTRVAVDFPAKVMLVDYDLDRNGGWGTRVFLTSDGPVFVYAHLQSVGVGPGQALEPGTVFAEVGGPPENGNWHPHLHVQAIRAGLFHEILLERFQELDGYGHPDAIAELQQDFPDPRSYLGLLGSND
;
A
#
# COMPACT_ATOMS: atom_id res chain seq x y z
N MET A 1 11.65 -6.74 5.91
CA MET A 1 10.19 -6.72 5.65
C MET A 1 9.66 -8.05 5.11
N PHE A 2 10.22 -8.66 4.08
CA PHE A 2 9.74 -9.91 3.46
C PHE A 2 10.76 -11.05 3.59
N PRO A 3 10.70 -11.88 4.65
CA PRO A 3 11.66 -12.98 4.83
C PRO A 3 11.70 -13.98 3.65
N ASP A 4 10.55 -14.19 2.99
CA ASP A 4 10.43 -15.11 1.86
C ASP A 4 11.11 -14.60 0.58
N LEU A 5 11.35 -13.29 0.49
CA LEU A 5 11.94 -12.62 -0.66
C LEU A 5 13.36 -12.10 -0.40
N GLN A 6 13.97 -12.55 0.71
CA GLN A 6 15.32 -12.13 1.07
C GLN A 6 16.33 -12.50 -0.03
N GLY A 7 17.11 -11.50 -0.49
CA GLY A 7 18.05 -11.66 -1.59
C GLY A 7 17.42 -11.64 -3.00
N SER A 8 16.10 -11.55 -3.12
CA SER A 8 15.42 -11.37 -4.41
C SER A 8 15.62 -9.95 -4.94
N LYS A 9 15.66 -9.83 -6.27
CA LYS A 9 15.72 -8.51 -6.92
C LYS A 9 14.41 -7.78 -6.79
N TYR A 10 14.48 -6.48 -6.52
CA TYR A 10 13.34 -5.57 -6.50
C TYR A 10 13.72 -4.20 -7.07
N CYS A 11 12.74 -3.38 -7.36
CA CYS A 11 12.95 -2.02 -7.84
C CYS A 11 11.82 -1.07 -7.39
N TYR A 12 12.09 0.22 -7.50
CA TYR A 12 11.03 1.23 -7.46
C TYR A 12 10.20 1.17 -8.75
N VAL A 13 8.88 1.31 -8.62
CA VAL A 13 7.95 1.42 -9.74
C VAL A 13 7.00 2.60 -9.49
N ASN A 14 6.96 3.54 -10.43
CA ASN A 14 5.89 4.52 -10.49
C ASN A 14 4.68 3.87 -11.15
N LEU A 15 3.69 3.49 -10.34
CA LEU A 15 2.55 2.69 -10.79
C LEU A 15 1.62 3.48 -11.73
N GLU A 16 1.47 4.78 -11.51
CA GLU A 16 0.72 5.66 -12.42
C GLU A 16 1.35 5.69 -13.82
N ALA A 17 2.68 5.89 -13.89
CA ALA A 17 3.40 5.90 -15.16
C ALA A 17 3.29 4.54 -15.89
N GLU A 18 3.36 3.44 -15.15
CA GLU A 18 3.18 2.11 -15.74
C GLU A 18 1.75 1.86 -16.21
N ALA A 19 0.75 2.33 -15.47
CA ALA A 19 -0.65 2.25 -15.89
C ALA A 19 -0.90 3.04 -17.19
N VAL A 20 -0.37 4.26 -17.29
CA VAL A 20 -0.44 5.08 -18.51
C VAL A 20 0.24 4.36 -19.68
N ARG A 21 1.46 3.87 -19.48
CA ARG A 21 2.20 3.14 -20.52
C ARG A 21 1.42 1.90 -20.99
N TRP A 22 1.00 1.07 -20.03
CA TRP A 22 0.30 -0.19 -20.30
C TRP A 22 -1.02 0.04 -21.03
N SER A 23 -1.76 1.10 -20.69
CA SER A 23 -2.99 1.48 -21.40
C SER A 23 -2.73 1.86 -22.86
N GLY A 24 -1.59 2.48 -23.16
CA GLY A 24 -1.17 2.77 -24.52
C GLY A 24 -0.73 1.54 -25.32
N GLU A 25 -0.22 0.51 -24.65
CA GLU A 25 0.19 -0.76 -25.26
C GLU A 25 -0.98 -1.74 -25.46
N HIS A 26 -2.08 -1.58 -24.70
CA HIS A 26 -3.26 -2.44 -24.71
C HIS A 26 -4.58 -1.65 -24.96
N PRO A 27 -4.67 -0.80 -26.01
CA PRO A 27 -5.82 0.07 -26.22
C PRO A 27 -7.14 -0.71 -26.40
N GLU A 28 -7.07 -1.97 -26.84
CA GLU A 28 -8.23 -2.84 -27.01
C GLU A 28 -8.96 -3.12 -25.68
N LEU A 29 -8.26 -3.16 -24.55
CA LEU A 29 -8.85 -3.39 -23.23
C LEU A 29 -9.65 -2.17 -22.74
N PHE A 30 -9.28 -0.98 -23.20
CA PHE A 30 -9.89 0.29 -22.82
C PHE A 30 -11.00 0.73 -23.79
N SER A 31 -11.17 0.03 -24.91
CA SER A 31 -12.12 0.39 -25.97
C SER A 31 -13.59 0.17 -25.61
N ALA A 32 -13.86 -0.73 -24.64
CA ALA A 32 -15.23 -1.06 -24.22
C ALA A 32 -15.84 -0.03 -23.25
N GLY A 33 -15.09 1.00 -22.88
CA GLY A 33 -15.45 1.94 -21.82
C GLY A 33 -15.13 1.40 -20.43
N GLY A 34 -14.87 2.32 -19.50
CA GLY A 34 -14.41 1.98 -18.16
C GLY A 34 -12.90 1.80 -18.06
N ASN A 35 -12.43 1.50 -16.86
CA ASN A 35 -11.02 1.30 -16.55
C ASN A 35 -10.77 -0.17 -16.19
N PRO A 36 -10.15 -0.97 -17.05
CA PRO A 36 -9.91 -2.39 -16.78
C PRO A 36 -8.91 -2.63 -15.64
N LEU A 37 -8.07 -1.63 -15.26
CA LEU A 37 -7.12 -1.75 -14.16
C LEU A 37 -7.79 -1.82 -12.78
N LEU A 38 -9.09 -1.53 -12.69
CA LEU A 38 -9.89 -1.75 -11.49
C LEU A 38 -10.22 -3.24 -11.27
N ASP A 39 -10.07 -4.07 -12.30
CA ASP A 39 -10.15 -5.52 -12.16
C ASP A 39 -8.83 -6.08 -11.61
N PRO A 40 -8.84 -6.80 -10.46
CA PRO A 40 -7.62 -7.28 -9.81
C PRO A 40 -6.78 -8.22 -10.70
N ALA A 41 -7.41 -9.03 -11.56
CA ALA A 41 -6.68 -9.93 -12.44
C ALA A 41 -6.02 -9.18 -13.61
N VAL A 42 -6.65 -8.13 -14.12
CA VAL A 42 -6.07 -7.28 -15.16
C VAL A 42 -4.91 -6.47 -14.60
N CYS A 43 -5.06 -5.89 -13.41
CA CYS A 43 -3.98 -5.16 -12.74
C CYS A 43 -2.81 -6.10 -12.41
N GLN A 44 -3.08 -7.31 -11.92
CA GLN A 44 -2.04 -8.32 -11.68
C GLN A 44 -1.25 -8.64 -12.95
N ARG A 45 -1.94 -8.83 -14.10
CA ARG A 45 -1.27 -9.06 -15.39
C ARG A 45 -0.34 -7.90 -15.77
N MET A 46 -0.78 -6.66 -15.57
CA MET A 46 0.06 -5.48 -15.79
C MET A 46 1.32 -5.56 -14.91
N MET A 47 1.17 -5.85 -13.61
CA MET A 47 2.31 -5.93 -12.69
C MET A 47 3.25 -7.09 -13.03
N ASP A 48 2.75 -8.23 -13.47
CA ASP A 48 3.58 -9.35 -13.92
C ASP A 48 4.43 -8.97 -15.16
N GLU A 49 3.87 -8.17 -16.08
CA GLU A 49 4.60 -7.65 -17.24
C GLU A 49 5.65 -6.61 -16.81
N VAL A 50 5.32 -5.73 -15.86
CA VAL A 50 6.25 -4.76 -15.26
C VAL A 50 7.43 -5.49 -14.62
N HIS A 51 7.17 -6.45 -13.74
CA HIS A 51 8.22 -7.22 -13.05
C HIS A 51 9.12 -7.99 -14.03
N ARG A 52 8.52 -8.58 -15.06
CA ARG A 52 9.28 -9.27 -16.12
C ARG A 52 10.19 -8.31 -16.89
N ARG A 53 9.69 -7.11 -17.22
CA ARG A 53 10.46 -6.09 -17.94
C ARG A 53 11.64 -5.57 -17.14
N TYR A 54 11.44 -5.33 -15.83
CA TYR A 54 12.51 -4.88 -14.94
C TYR A 54 13.42 -6.03 -14.44
N GLY A 55 13.04 -7.28 -14.68
CA GLY A 55 13.80 -8.46 -14.23
C GLY A 55 13.83 -8.60 -12.71
N VAL A 56 12.73 -8.26 -12.05
CA VAL A 56 12.58 -8.27 -10.58
C VAL A 56 11.49 -9.24 -10.13
N VAL A 57 11.53 -9.61 -8.86
CA VAL A 57 10.56 -10.51 -8.23
C VAL A 57 9.41 -9.72 -7.58
N TRP A 58 9.73 -8.53 -7.07
CA TRP A 58 8.78 -7.63 -6.43
C TRP A 58 9.19 -6.17 -6.64
N SER A 59 8.28 -5.26 -6.36
CA SER A 59 8.51 -3.83 -6.49
C SER A 59 7.87 -3.04 -5.36
N HIS A 60 8.31 -1.80 -5.18
CA HIS A 60 7.67 -0.85 -4.28
C HIS A 60 7.50 0.50 -4.96
N GLY A 61 6.56 1.30 -4.47
CA GLY A 61 6.34 2.65 -4.97
C GLY A 61 5.15 3.33 -4.34
N GLY A 62 4.79 4.47 -4.85
CA GLY A 62 3.51 5.09 -4.58
C GLY A 62 3.50 6.25 -3.60
N TYR A 63 4.50 6.46 -2.74
CA TYR A 63 4.46 7.57 -1.80
C TYR A 63 4.34 8.92 -2.51
N LEU A 64 3.27 9.67 -2.20
CA LEU A 64 2.86 10.92 -2.84
C LEU A 64 2.73 10.85 -4.38
N GLU A 65 2.43 9.67 -4.89
CA GLU A 65 2.14 9.44 -6.29
C GLU A 65 0.70 9.81 -6.62
N ASN A 66 0.49 10.69 -7.60
CA ASN A 66 -0.85 11.01 -8.08
C ASN A 66 -1.31 9.93 -9.07
N ARG A 67 -2.30 9.13 -8.68
CA ARG A 67 -2.80 7.95 -9.39
C ARG A 67 -4.12 8.21 -10.15
N SER A 68 -4.30 9.40 -10.69
CA SER A 68 -5.55 9.80 -11.33
C SER A 68 -5.92 8.98 -12.57
N HIS A 69 -4.94 8.50 -13.33
CA HIS A 69 -5.19 7.61 -14.47
C HIS A 69 -5.49 6.18 -14.00
N LEU A 70 -4.71 5.67 -13.05
CA LEU A 70 -4.87 4.32 -12.50
C LEU A 70 -6.26 4.14 -11.88
N TRP A 71 -6.75 5.15 -11.14
CA TRP A 71 -8.01 5.09 -10.41
C TRP A 71 -9.19 5.79 -11.11
N ARG A 72 -9.05 6.14 -12.39
CA ARG A 72 -10.16 6.70 -13.16
C ARG A 72 -11.36 5.76 -13.14
N GLY A 73 -12.57 6.29 -12.85
CA GLY A 73 -13.80 5.51 -12.74
C GLY A 73 -13.97 4.77 -11.41
N SER A 74 -13.03 4.92 -10.45
CA SER A 74 -13.16 4.35 -9.10
C SER A 74 -13.93 5.27 -8.16
N TYR A 75 -14.12 4.83 -6.92
CA TYR A 75 -14.72 5.62 -5.83
C TYR A 75 -13.95 6.92 -5.53
N LEU A 76 -12.65 6.99 -5.83
CA LEU A 76 -11.80 8.17 -5.61
C LEU A 76 -12.13 9.33 -6.59
N GLU A 77 -12.79 9.05 -7.70
CA GLU A 77 -13.09 10.08 -8.71
C GLU A 77 -14.03 11.17 -8.16
N ALA A 78 -14.95 10.80 -7.28
CA ALA A 78 -15.90 11.73 -6.69
C ALA A 78 -15.25 12.78 -5.79
N THR A 79 -14.14 12.44 -5.12
CA THR A 79 -13.41 13.32 -4.21
C THR A 79 -12.18 13.94 -4.84
N GLY A 80 -11.63 13.35 -5.91
CA GLY A 80 -10.34 13.72 -6.49
C GLY A 80 -9.14 13.36 -5.60
N ASN A 81 -9.31 12.50 -4.60
CA ASN A 81 -8.26 12.08 -3.68
C ASN A 81 -7.36 11.02 -4.33
N PHE A 82 -6.55 11.43 -5.30
CA PHE A 82 -5.69 10.53 -6.05
C PHE A 82 -4.24 10.46 -5.56
N LEU A 83 -3.85 11.31 -4.58
CA LEU A 83 -2.50 11.33 -4.04
C LEU A 83 -2.33 10.21 -3.02
N HIS A 84 -1.54 9.20 -3.33
CA HIS A 84 -1.32 8.04 -2.48
C HIS A 84 -0.42 8.36 -1.29
N LEU A 85 -0.85 8.02 -0.07
CA LEU A 85 -0.22 8.46 1.18
C LEU A 85 0.76 7.44 1.79
N GLY A 86 0.86 6.27 1.21
CA GLY A 86 1.75 5.19 1.66
C GLY A 86 2.70 4.70 0.59
N VAL A 87 3.31 3.57 0.88
CA VAL A 87 4.10 2.77 -0.07
C VAL A 87 3.39 1.45 -0.28
N ASP A 88 3.19 1.10 -1.54
CA ASP A 88 2.74 -0.24 -1.92
C ASP A 88 3.93 -1.09 -2.31
N CYS A 89 4.01 -2.27 -1.69
CA CYS A 89 4.94 -3.31 -2.07
C CYS A 89 4.17 -4.40 -2.83
N THR A 90 4.32 -4.45 -4.14
CA THR A 90 3.71 -5.49 -4.97
C THR A 90 4.50 -6.78 -4.83
N VAL A 91 3.94 -7.72 -4.11
CA VAL A 91 4.51 -9.03 -3.77
C VAL A 91 3.44 -10.11 -3.95
N PRO A 92 3.82 -11.39 -4.09
CA PRO A 92 2.84 -12.48 -4.15
C PRO A 92 1.94 -12.54 -2.90
N GLN A 93 0.70 -12.96 -3.09
CA GLN A 93 -0.19 -13.29 -1.96
C GLN A 93 0.46 -14.33 -1.05
N SER A 94 0.17 -14.26 0.24
CA SER A 94 0.75 -15.09 1.31
C SER A 94 2.24 -14.88 1.57
N THR A 95 2.87 -13.88 0.96
CA THR A 95 4.22 -13.46 1.36
C THR A 95 4.21 -13.05 2.83
N ARG A 96 5.10 -13.61 3.64
CA ARG A 96 5.20 -13.28 5.08
C ARG A 96 5.71 -11.87 5.26
N VAL A 97 5.11 -11.16 6.22
CA VAL A 97 5.44 -9.77 6.58
C VAL A 97 6.11 -9.76 7.95
N ALA A 98 7.32 -9.21 8.02
CA ALA A 98 8.05 -8.99 9.26
C ALA A 98 8.28 -7.49 9.48
N VAL A 99 8.34 -7.08 10.75
CA VAL A 99 8.69 -5.71 11.11
C VAL A 99 10.20 -5.48 10.93
N ASP A 100 10.59 -4.27 10.48
CA ASP A 100 12.00 -3.92 10.24
C ASP A 100 12.64 -3.12 11.39
N PHE A 101 11.84 -2.67 12.35
CA PHE A 101 12.25 -1.84 13.49
C PHE A 101 11.54 -2.33 14.77
N PRO A 102 12.05 -2.00 15.98
CA PRO A 102 11.35 -2.29 17.22
C PRO A 102 9.98 -1.60 17.24
N ALA A 103 8.92 -2.34 17.48
CA ALA A 103 7.56 -1.82 17.44
C ALA A 103 6.68 -2.44 18.53
N LYS A 104 5.53 -1.81 18.77
CA LYS A 104 4.47 -2.36 19.59
C LYS A 104 3.16 -2.34 18.83
N VAL A 105 2.42 -3.44 18.85
CA VAL A 105 1.09 -3.52 18.26
C VAL A 105 0.14 -2.64 19.06
N MET A 106 -0.44 -1.64 18.43
CA MET A 106 -1.44 -0.75 19.02
C MET A 106 -2.84 -1.28 18.80
N LEU A 107 -3.15 -1.66 17.56
CA LEU A 107 -4.47 -2.09 17.13
C LEU A 107 -4.34 -3.11 16.00
N VAL A 108 -5.25 -4.07 15.96
CA VAL A 108 -5.55 -4.91 14.80
C VAL A 108 -7.01 -4.65 14.47
N ASP A 109 -7.29 -4.27 13.24
CA ASP A 109 -8.61 -3.90 12.76
C ASP A 109 -8.92 -4.56 11.43
N TYR A 110 -10.19 -4.67 11.10
CA TYR A 110 -10.66 -5.24 9.84
C TYR A 110 -11.68 -4.33 9.18
N ASP A 111 -11.32 -3.80 8.03
CA ASP A 111 -12.21 -3.03 7.17
C ASP A 111 -13.01 -3.98 6.27
N LEU A 112 -14.33 -3.90 6.41
CA LEU A 112 -15.28 -4.76 5.68
C LEU A 112 -15.51 -4.33 4.22
N ASP A 113 -15.06 -3.12 3.83
CA ASP A 113 -15.25 -2.65 2.47
C ASP A 113 -14.38 -3.46 1.51
N ARG A 114 -15.04 -4.17 0.60
CA ARG A 114 -14.39 -4.96 -0.45
C ARG A 114 -14.21 -4.20 -1.76
N ASN A 115 -14.47 -2.90 -1.77
CA ASN A 115 -14.34 -2.06 -2.95
C ASN A 115 -13.42 -0.87 -2.63
N GLY A 116 -12.14 -1.15 -2.51
CA GLY A 116 -11.11 -0.16 -2.18
C GLY A 116 -10.78 -0.05 -0.70
N GLY A 117 -11.37 -0.89 0.17
CA GLY A 117 -11.08 -0.89 1.61
C GLY A 117 -9.72 -1.48 1.98
N TRP A 118 -9.39 -1.37 3.26
CA TRP A 118 -8.08 -1.75 3.79
C TRP A 118 -7.90 -3.25 4.06
N GLY A 119 -9.01 -4.02 4.13
CA GLY A 119 -8.97 -5.38 4.64
C GLY A 119 -8.45 -5.44 6.08
N THR A 120 -7.67 -6.47 6.43
CA THR A 120 -7.01 -6.51 7.74
C THR A 120 -5.83 -5.57 7.77
N ARG A 121 -5.79 -4.71 8.82
CA ARG A 121 -4.71 -3.76 9.07
C ARG A 121 -4.17 -3.90 10.49
N VAL A 122 -2.86 -3.71 10.62
CA VAL A 122 -2.14 -3.71 11.88
C VAL A 122 -1.50 -2.35 12.08
N PHE A 123 -1.77 -1.72 13.22
CA PHE A 123 -1.19 -0.44 13.61
C PHE A 123 -0.04 -0.70 14.56
N LEU A 124 1.14 -0.22 14.18
CA LEU A 124 2.37 -0.37 14.95
C LEU A 124 2.90 0.99 15.42
N THR A 125 3.22 1.10 16.70
CA THR A 125 3.94 2.27 17.23
C THR A 125 5.42 1.99 17.28
N SER A 126 6.22 3.03 17.04
CA SER A 126 7.67 3.07 17.24
C SER A 126 8.04 4.36 17.96
N ASP A 127 9.32 4.71 18.04
CA ASP A 127 9.80 5.99 18.60
C ASP A 127 9.52 7.21 17.68
N GLY A 128 8.62 7.07 16.73
CA GLY A 128 8.28 8.11 15.77
C GLY A 128 6.80 8.04 15.36
N PRO A 129 6.51 7.93 14.05
CA PRO A 129 5.15 7.82 13.56
C PRO A 129 4.49 6.50 13.96
N VAL A 130 3.17 6.46 13.83
CA VAL A 130 2.41 5.20 13.82
C VAL A 130 2.40 4.67 12.41
N PHE A 131 2.65 3.37 12.25
CA PHE A 131 2.61 2.69 10.96
C PHE A 131 1.33 1.89 10.82
N VAL A 132 0.67 1.99 9.66
CA VAL A 132 -0.41 1.10 9.22
C VAL A 132 0.17 0.14 8.20
N TYR A 133 0.07 -1.15 8.49
CA TYR A 133 0.29 -2.23 7.54
C TYR A 133 -1.07 -2.78 7.14
N ALA A 134 -1.45 -2.67 5.88
CA ALA A 134 -2.78 -3.02 5.40
C ALA A 134 -2.77 -4.08 4.30
N HIS A 135 -3.97 -4.55 3.94
CA HIS A 135 -4.20 -5.64 2.99
C HIS A 135 -3.60 -6.96 3.46
N LEU A 136 -3.68 -7.22 4.77
CA LEU A 136 -3.08 -8.38 5.40
C LEU A 136 -4.06 -9.56 5.51
N GLN A 137 -3.49 -10.75 5.63
CA GLN A 137 -4.17 -11.97 6.08
C GLN A 137 -3.32 -12.67 7.15
N SER A 138 -3.86 -13.68 7.83
CA SER A 138 -3.14 -14.53 8.79
C SER A 138 -2.37 -13.73 9.87
N VAL A 139 -3.00 -12.69 10.42
CA VAL A 139 -2.38 -11.87 11.48
C VAL A 139 -2.21 -12.68 12.75
N GLY A 140 -0.96 -12.85 13.20
CA GLY A 140 -0.57 -13.65 14.37
C GLY A 140 -0.25 -12.85 15.63
N VAL A 141 -0.61 -11.56 15.68
CA VAL A 141 -0.29 -10.66 16.80
C VAL A 141 -1.52 -9.91 17.29
N GLY A 142 -1.46 -9.39 18.52
CA GLY A 142 -2.54 -8.62 19.11
C GLY A 142 -2.08 -7.37 19.84
N PRO A 143 -3.01 -6.47 20.19
CA PRO A 143 -2.70 -5.21 20.87
C PRO A 143 -1.86 -5.41 22.15
N GLY A 144 -0.86 -4.53 22.31
CA GLY A 144 0.07 -4.55 23.44
C GLY A 144 1.32 -5.41 23.25
N GLN A 145 1.37 -6.25 22.22
CA GLN A 145 2.53 -7.11 21.93
C GLN A 145 3.70 -6.29 21.39
N ALA A 146 4.89 -6.50 21.96
CA ALA A 146 6.14 -5.95 21.44
C ALA A 146 6.69 -6.85 20.32
N LEU A 147 7.23 -6.22 19.28
CA LEU A 147 7.80 -6.88 18.12
C LEU A 147 9.24 -6.42 17.93
N GLU A 148 10.17 -7.37 17.90
CA GLU A 148 11.56 -7.12 17.56
C GLU A 148 11.77 -7.16 16.03
N PRO A 149 12.76 -6.46 15.47
CA PRO A 149 13.09 -6.53 14.07
C PRO A 149 13.23 -7.98 13.57
N GLY A 150 12.60 -8.30 12.45
CA GLY A 150 12.54 -9.65 11.89
C GLY A 150 11.38 -10.51 12.40
N THR A 151 10.61 -10.05 13.38
CA THR A 151 9.42 -10.77 13.85
C THR A 151 8.36 -10.79 12.73
N VAL A 152 8.01 -11.97 12.25
CA VAL A 152 6.89 -12.17 11.32
C VAL A 152 5.59 -12.03 12.10
N PHE A 153 4.68 -11.20 11.59
CA PHE A 153 3.42 -10.90 12.27
C PHE A 153 2.16 -11.11 11.41
N ALA A 154 2.32 -11.20 10.09
CA ALA A 154 1.19 -11.39 9.17
C ALA A 154 1.65 -11.96 7.83
N GLU A 155 0.71 -12.16 6.92
CA GLU A 155 0.90 -12.45 5.51
C GLU A 155 0.18 -11.42 4.65
N VAL A 156 0.66 -11.20 3.42
CA VAL A 156 -0.01 -10.35 2.42
C VAL A 156 -1.28 -11.03 1.94
N GLY A 157 -2.39 -10.30 2.01
CA GLY A 157 -3.70 -10.76 1.53
C GLY A 157 -3.86 -10.62 0.02
N GLY A 158 -4.97 -11.15 -0.46
CA GLY A 158 -5.37 -11.07 -1.86
C GLY A 158 -6.85 -10.75 -2.01
N PRO A 159 -7.33 -10.56 -3.25
CA PRO A 159 -8.73 -10.27 -3.51
C PRO A 159 -9.65 -11.40 -3.02
N PRO A 160 -10.87 -11.10 -2.54
CA PRO A 160 -11.44 -9.74 -2.41
C PRO A 160 -11.12 -9.05 -1.07
N GLU A 161 -10.47 -9.73 -0.12
CA GLU A 161 -10.28 -9.25 1.26
C GLU A 161 -9.30 -8.08 1.39
N ASN A 162 -8.48 -7.82 0.37
CA ASN A 162 -7.53 -6.72 0.30
C ASN A 162 -8.10 -5.46 -0.39
N GLY A 163 -9.39 -5.20 -0.30
CA GLY A 163 -10.05 -4.13 -1.05
C GLY A 163 -10.30 -4.46 -2.51
N ASN A 164 -10.22 -5.75 -2.87
CA ASN A 164 -10.47 -6.30 -4.20
C ASN A 164 -9.53 -5.76 -5.29
N TRP A 165 -8.25 -5.66 -4.97
CA TRP A 165 -7.23 -5.27 -5.94
C TRP A 165 -6.10 -6.33 -6.01
N HIS A 166 -5.07 -6.11 -6.86
CA HIS A 166 -3.96 -7.07 -6.96
C HIS A 166 -3.24 -7.22 -5.60
N PRO A 167 -2.61 -8.38 -5.30
CA PRO A 167 -1.90 -8.59 -4.05
C PRO A 167 -0.75 -7.60 -3.86
N HIS A 168 -0.77 -6.88 -2.75
CA HIS A 168 0.27 -5.96 -2.33
C HIS A 168 0.19 -5.72 -0.81
N LEU A 169 1.27 -5.26 -0.24
CA LEU A 169 1.31 -4.70 1.10
C LEU A 169 1.29 -3.19 1.00
N HIS A 170 0.32 -2.54 1.62
CA HIS A 170 0.33 -1.09 1.82
C HIS A 170 0.92 -0.75 3.18
N VAL A 171 1.92 0.14 3.22
CA VAL A 171 2.48 0.67 4.47
C VAL A 171 2.39 2.18 4.47
N GLN A 172 1.71 2.74 5.47
CA GLN A 172 1.55 4.18 5.63
C GLN A 172 2.06 4.60 7.01
N ALA A 173 2.85 5.68 7.06
CA ALA A 173 3.24 6.30 8.31
C ALA A 173 2.32 7.48 8.61
N ILE A 174 1.93 7.63 9.87
CA ILE A 174 1.04 8.69 10.34
C ILE A 174 1.73 9.41 11.49
N ARG A 175 1.78 10.73 11.46
CA ARG A 175 2.28 11.53 12.58
C ARG A 175 1.54 11.18 13.87
N ALA A 176 2.27 10.87 14.94
CA ALA A 176 1.70 10.31 16.17
C ALA A 176 0.57 11.19 16.77
N GLY A 177 0.72 12.52 16.75
CA GLY A 177 -0.32 13.43 17.22
C GLY A 177 -1.61 13.33 16.41
N LEU A 178 -1.49 13.32 15.07
CA LEU A 178 -2.64 13.15 14.17
C LEU A 178 -3.31 11.78 14.36
N PHE A 179 -2.52 10.71 14.53
CA PHE A 179 -3.10 9.39 14.75
C PHE A 179 -3.94 9.32 16.03
N HIS A 180 -3.50 10.00 17.10
CA HIS A 180 -4.28 10.09 18.32
C HIS A 180 -5.63 10.80 18.12
N GLU A 181 -5.64 11.90 17.36
CA GLU A 181 -6.87 12.61 16.99
C GLU A 181 -7.79 11.73 16.13
N ILE A 182 -7.23 11.04 15.13
CA ILE A 182 -7.98 10.10 14.27
C ILE A 182 -8.64 8.99 15.09
N LEU A 183 -7.89 8.37 16.01
CA LEU A 183 -8.44 7.29 16.86
C LEU A 183 -9.62 7.73 17.69
N LEU A 184 -9.59 8.95 18.21
CA LEU A 184 -10.63 9.45 19.12
C LEU A 184 -11.89 9.95 18.39
N GLU A 185 -11.71 10.54 17.22
CA GLU A 185 -12.76 11.35 16.61
C GLU A 185 -13.18 10.89 15.21
N ARG A 186 -12.24 10.36 14.41
CA ARG A 186 -12.44 10.17 12.97
C ARG A 186 -11.80 8.90 12.39
N PHE A 187 -11.76 7.82 13.17
CA PHE A 187 -11.08 6.60 12.74
C PHE A 187 -11.60 6.05 11.39
N GLN A 188 -12.88 6.23 11.10
CA GLN A 188 -13.51 5.84 9.84
C GLN A 188 -13.10 6.72 8.65
N GLU A 189 -12.51 7.88 8.91
CA GLU A 189 -12.03 8.81 7.87
C GLU A 189 -10.55 8.57 7.50
N LEU A 190 -9.87 7.63 8.16
CA LEU A 190 -8.51 7.27 7.78
C LEU A 190 -8.51 6.68 6.37
N ASP A 191 -7.82 7.35 5.45
CA ASP A 191 -7.72 6.95 4.06
C ASP A 191 -6.25 6.76 3.63
N GLY A 192 -6.03 5.95 2.60
CA GLY A 192 -4.75 5.77 1.91
C GLY A 192 -4.48 6.82 0.84
N TYR A 193 -5.44 7.72 0.62
CA TYR A 193 -5.39 8.73 -0.43
C TYR A 193 -5.79 10.11 0.09
N GLY A 194 -5.22 11.15 -0.51
CA GLY A 194 -5.54 12.54 -0.23
C GLY A 194 -5.65 13.36 -1.51
N HIS A 195 -6.17 14.59 -1.37
CA HIS A 195 -6.29 15.48 -2.51
C HIS A 195 -4.92 16.08 -2.90
N PRO A 196 -4.52 16.07 -4.19
CA PRO A 196 -3.22 16.55 -4.63
C PRO A 196 -2.90 18.00 -4.23
N ASP A 197 -3.91 18.87 -4.12
CA ASP A 197 -3.72 20.27 -3.73
C ASP A 197 -3.26 20.42 -2.26
N ALA A 198 -3.47 19.40 -1.43
CA ALA A 198 -3.07 19.38 -0.01
C ALA A 198 -1.69 18.73 0.22
N ILE A 199 -0.89 18.50 -0.81
CA ILE A 199 0.36 17.71 -0.74
C ILE A 199 1.31 18.17 0.38
N ALA A 200 1.43 19.48 0.63
CA ALA A 200 2.33 20.01 1.65
C ALA A 200 1.89 19.66 3.08
N GLU A 201 0.58 19.65 3.34
CA GLU A 201 -0.02 19.25 4.62
C GLU A 201 0.05 17.73 4.78
N LEU A 202 -0.35 17.01 3.73
CA LEU A 202 -0.33 15.54 3.70
C LEU A 202 1.07 14.98 3.92
N GLN A 203 2.11 15.63 3.38
CA GLN A 203 3.49 15.21 3.60
C GLN A 203 3.96 15.39 5.06
N GLN A 204 3.41 16.36 5.78
CA GLN A 204 3.69 16.54 7.21
C GLN A 204 2.92 15.52 8.07
N ASP A 205 1.69 15.24 7.71
CA ASP A 205 0.80 14.35 8.45
C ASP A 205 1.08 12.87 8.18
N PHE A 206 1.52 12.56 6.98
CA PHE A 206 1.86 11.21 6.51
C PHE A 206 3.31 11.18 5.99
N PRO A 207 4.31 11.09 6.89
CA PRO A 207 5.71 11.08 6.49
C PRO A 207 6.07 9.84 5.66
N ASP A 208 7.12 9.98 4.84
CA ASP A 208 7.58 8.89 3.95
C ASP A 208 8.00 7.65 4.75
N PRO A 209 7.30 6.51 4.60
CA PRO A 209 7.64 5.30 5.33
C PRO A 209 8.90 4.60 4.82
N ARG A 210 9.40 4.91 3.61
CA ARG A 210 10.52 4.22 2.96
C ARG A 210 11.81 4.26 3.77
N SER A 211 12.05 5.36 4.50
CA SER A 211 13.23 5.50 5.36
C SER A 211 13.27 4.48 6.50
N TYR A 212 12.11 4.11 7.02
CA TYR A 212 11.95 3.12 8.10
C TYR A 212 11.97 1.68 7.59
N LEU A 213 11.61 1.49 6.34
CA LEU A 213 11.49 0.18 5.69
C LEU A 213 12.76 -0.24 4.94
N GLY A 214 13.82 0.59 4.99
CA GLY A 214 15.06 0.33 4.24
C GLY A 214 14.88 0.34 2.72
N LEU A 215 13.87 1.06 2.21
CA LEU A 215 13.53 1.16 0.79
C LEU A 215 14.11 2.40 0.10
N LEU A 216 14.80 3.28 0.84
CA LEU A 216 15.56 4.38 0.28
C LEU A 216 16.92 3.84 -0.20
N GLY A 217 17.13 3.73 -1.47
CA GLY A 217 18.43 3.33 -1.99
C GLY A 217 18.43 2.94 -3.46
N SER A 218 19.34 3.54 -4.15
CA SER A 218 19.99 3.13 -5.37
C SER A 218 19.30 3.29 -6.73
N ASN A 219 18.03 3.65 -6.84
CA ASN A 219 17.41 3.96 -8.14
C ASN A 219 16.13 4.83 -8.03
N ASP A 220 16.04 5.74 -7.06
CA ASP A 220 15.00 6.77 -7.07
C ASP A 220 15.30 7.88 -8.08
#